data_113bc7ac1a75ded3b4b52756006d1963
#
_entry.id   113bc7ac1a75ded3b4b52756006d1963
#
_cell.length_a   1.000
_cell.length_b   1.000
_cell.length_c   1.000
_cell.angle_alpha   90.00
_cell.angle_beta   90.00
_cell.angle_gamma   90.00
#
_symmetry.space_group_name_H-M   'P 1'
#
loop_
_entity.id
_entity.type
_entity.pdbx_description
1 polymer ?
#
loop_
_entity_poly.entity_id
_entity_poly.type
_entity_poly.pdbx_seq_one_letter_code
_entity_poly.pdbx_strand_id
1 'polypeptide(L)'
;MKKLLLIFVFLLAWAFFVRPPVSGGTMTSRFGPRYFAGRTFHPGSDIALPTGAPVSSISWGTVKRTGYNERAGNYIRIAHVPGIVSRYYHLDTILVTPGQQVNPSMIIGTVGNTGLSTGSHLHFEIRVGGVPLPAYTLILPGRLLNRATGYRFFRSTGEP
;
A
#
# COMPACT_ATOMS: atom_id res chain seq x y z
N MET A 1 26.31 -9.79 14.66
CA MET A 1 25.28 -9.30 15.59
C MET A 1 25.01 -7.80 15.47
N LYS A 2 25.99 -6.88 15.52
CA LYS A 2 25.77 -5.41 15.45
C LYS A 2 25.03 -4.94 14.18
N LYS A 3 25.32 -5.51 12.99
CA LYS A 3 24.64 -5.16 11.73
C LYS A 3 23.16 -5.57 11.71
N LEU A 4 22.81 -6.74 12.29
CA LEU A 4 21.42 -7.18 12.40
C LEU A 4 20.62 -6.29 13.36
N LEU A 5 21.21 -5.88 14.46
CA LEU A 5 20.59 -4.97 15.42
C LEU A 5 20.32 -3.60 14.81
N LEU A 6 21.27 -3.05 14.05
CA LEU A 6 21.10 -1.79 13.33
C LEU A 6 19.97 -1.88 12.30
N ILE A 7 19.88 -2.94 11.51
CA ILE A 7 18.79 -3.17 10.56
C ILE A 7 17.45 -3.25 11.30
N PHE A 8 17.38 -3.95 12.41
CA PHE A 8 16.17 -4.08 13.22
C PHE A 8 15.72 -2.74 13.81
N VAL A 9 16.65 -1.93 14.33
CA VAL A 9 16.37 -0.57 14.83
C VAL A 9 15.88 0.34 13.70
N PHE A 10 16.49 0.27 12.50
CA PHE A 10 16.04 1.03 11.33
C PHE A 10 14.66 0.60 10.86
N LEU A 11 14.34 -0.68 10.88
CA LEU A 11 13.01 -1.20 10.51
C LEU A 11 11.95 -0.77 11.52
N LEU A 12 12.27 -0.79 12.83
CA LEU A 12 11.38 -0.28 13.88
C LEU A 12 11.15 1.23 13.73
N ALA A 13 12.21 2.02 13.55
CA ALA A 13 12.09 3.45 13.33
C ALA A 13 11.27 3.77 12.07
N TRP A 14 11.49 3.04 10.97
CA TRP A 14 10.72 3.20 9.74
C TRP A 14 9.22 2.91 9.96
N ALA A 15 8.88 1.87 10.74
CA ALA A 15 7.49 1.50 11.04
C ALA A 15 6.72 2.62 11.77
N PHE A 16 7.39 3.48 12.54
CA PHE A 16 6.78 4.65 13.18
C PHE A 16 6.36 5.75 12.19
N PHE A 17 6.98 5.79 11.01
CA PHE A 17 6.73 6.83 10.00
C PHE A 17 5.83 6.36 8.85
N VAL A 18 5.33 5.12 8.91
CA VAL A 18 4.43 4.59 7.88
C VAL A 18 3.02 5.16 8.06
N ARG A 19 2.46 5.71 6.98
CA ARG A 19 1.09 6.23 6.91
C ARG A 19 0.23 5.32 6.03
N PRO A 20 -1.09 5.27 6.26
CA PRO A 20 -1.98 4.57 5.34
C PRO A 20 -1.92 5.17 3.94
N PRO A 21 -2.03 4.34 2.88
CA PRO A 21 -2.01 4.82 1.50
C PRO A 21 -3.28 5.57 1.10
N VAL A 22 -4.37 5.36 1.83
CA VAL A 22 -5.67 6.02 1.61
C VAL A 22 -6.31 6.40 2.94
N SER A 23 -7.19 7.40 2.92
CA SER A 23 -8.00 7.80 4.06
C SER A 23 -9.39 7.17 3.95
N GLY A 24 -9.73 6.29 4.89
CA GLY A 24 -11.01 5.56 4.89
C GLY A 24 -11.05 4.40 3.89
N GLY A 25 -12.27 4.03 3.48
CA GLY A 25 -12.52 2.88 2.61
C GLY A 25 -12.88 1.61 3.37
N THR A 26 -13.27 0.58 2.62
CA THR A 26 -13.63 -0.73 3.15
C THR A 26 -12.63 -1.78 2.70
N MET A 27 -12.09 -2.58 3.62
CA MET A 27 -11.24 -3.72 3.29
C MET A 27 -12.10 -4.82 2.69
N THR A 28 -11.99 -5.05 1.37
CA THR A 28 -12.76 -6.06 0.64
C THR A 28 -12.03 -7.38 0.47
N SER A 29 -10.69 -7.36 0.48
CA SER A 29 -9.89 -8.58 0.44
C SER A 29 -8.58 -8.41 1.18
N ARG A 30 -8.26 -9.36 2.04
CA ARG A 30 -7.04 -9.38 2.84
C ARG A 30 -5.91 -10.13 2.13
N PHE A 31 -4.69 -9.88 2.56
CA PHE A 31 -3.52 -10.68 2.23
C PHE A 31 -3.72 -12.14 2.66
N GLY A 32 -3.33 -13.09 1.81
CA GLY A 32 -3.35 -14.51 2.16
C GLY A 32 -4.01 -15.40 1.11
N PRO A 33 -4.32 -16.65 1.49
CA PRO A 33 -4.94 -17.62 0.59
C PRO A 33 -6.29 -17.11 0.07
N ARG A 34 -6.48 -17.13 -1.23
CA ARG A 34 -7.77 -16.92 -1.92
C ARG A 34 -7.68 -17.44 -3.36
N TYR A 35 -8.79 -17.86 -3.92
CA TYR A 35 -8.87 -18.21 -5.34
C TYR A 35 -9.55 -17.09 -6.12
N PHE A 36 -8.80 -16.44 -7.02
CA PHE A 36 -9.31 -15.41 -7.92
C PHE A 36 -8.46 -15.35 -9.21
N ALA A 37 -9.12 -15.40 -10.38
CA ALA A 37 -8.46 -15.29 -11.68
C ALA A 37 -7.24 -16.20 -11.83
N GLY A 38 -7.37 -17.50 -11.43
CA GLY A 38 -6.31 -18.50 -11.51
C GLY A 38 -5.20 -18.37 -10.47
N ARG A 39 -5.35 -17.51 -9.44
CA ARG A 39 -4.42 -17.41 -8.32
C ARG A 39 -5.00 -17.95 -7.03
N THR A 40 -4.16 -18.63 -6.26
CA THR A 40 -4.49 -19.20 -4.96
C THR A 40 -4.01 -18.33 -3.80
N PHE A 41 -3.33 -17.21 -4.09
CA PHE A 41 -2.77 -16.33 -3.08
C PHE A 41 -2.90 -14.84 -3.46
N HIS A 42 -3.30 -14.02 -2.50
CA HIS A 42 -3.43 -12.56 -2.59
C HIS A 42 -2.21 -11.87 -1.95
N PRO A 43 -1.30 -11.28 -2.72
CA PRO A 43 -0.05 -10.72 -2.20
C PRO A 43 -0.20 -9.32 -1.58
N GLY A 44 -1.42 -8.80 -1.48
CA GLY A 44 -1.72 -7.46 -0.96
C GLY A 44 -3.01 -7.38 -0.19
N SER A 45 -3.55 -6.19 -0.09
CA SER A 45 -4.86 -5.91 0.48
C SER A 45 -5.64 -5.04 -0.49
N ASP A 46 -6.94 -5.37 -0.68
CA ASP A 46 -7.85 -4.60 -1.52
C ASP A 46 -8.74 -3.72 -0.64
N ILE A 47 -8.75 -2.43 -0.94
CA ILE A 47 -9.48 -1.41 -0.19
C ILE A 47 -10.43 -0.72 -1.16
N ALA A 48 -11.73 -0.96 -1.01
CA ALA A 48 -12.76 -0.32 -1.84
C ALA A 48 -12.90 1.16 -1.46
N LEU A 49 -12.81 2.00 -2.48
CA LEU A 49 -13.04 3.44 -2.42
C LEU A 49 -13.62 3.92 -3.77
N PRO A 50 -14.29 5.08 -3.79
CA PRO A 50 -14.68 5.69 -5.05
C PRO A 50 -13.50 5.96 -5.97
N THR A 51 -13.70 5.81 -7.29
CA THR A 51 -12.74 6.28 -8.30
C THR A 51 -12.44 7.76 -8.08
N GLY A 52 -11.16 8.13 -8.24
CA GLY A 52 -10.70 9.50 -7.98
C GLY A 52 -10.27 9.76 -6.52
N ALA A 53 -10.56 8.86 -5.57
CA ALA A 53 -10.09 9.01 -4.19
C ALA A 53 -8.56 9.09 -4.15
N PRO A 54 -7.96 10.03 -3.35
CA PRO A 54 -6.52 10.21 -3.34
C PRO A 54 -5.78 9.02 -2.75
N VAL A 55 -4.68 8.65 -3.41
CA VAL A 55 -3.73 7.63 -2.97
C VAL A 55 -2.41 8.31 -2.63
N SER A 56 -1.89 8.06 -1.43
CA SER A 56 -0.66 8.69 -0.91
C SER A 56 0.48 7.69 -0.74
N SER A 57 1.71 8.19 -0.77
CA SER A 57 2.87 7.42 -0.36
C SER A 57 2.80 7.09 1.12
N ILE A 58 3.11 5.84 1.48
CA ILE A 58 3.10 5.40 2.88
C ILE A 58 4.29 5.94 3.69
N SER A 59 5.38 6.33 3.03
CA SER A 59 6.62 6.79 3.67
C SER A 59 7.48 7.55 2.68
N TRP A 60 8.63 8.12 3.14
CA TRP A 60 9.66 8.63 2.24
C TRP A 60 10.16 7.53 1.32
N GLY A 61 10.50 7.90 0.10
CA GLY A 61 11.03 6.95 -0.86
C GLY A 61 11.25 7.54 -2.24
N THR A 62 11.69 6.67 -3.14
CA THR A 62 11.91 7.01 -4.57
C THR A 62 10.97 6.18 -5.43
N VAL A 63 10.26 6.79 -6.33
CA VAL A 63 9.45 6.10 -7.34
C VAL A 63 10.37 5.29 -8.24
N LYS A 64 10.25 3.98 -8.20
CA LYS A 64 11.08 3.08 -9.02
C LYS A 64 10.45 2.79 -10.38
N ARG A 65 9.14 2.75 -10.43
CA ARG A 65 8.43 2.43 -11.68
C ARG A 65 6.99 2.92 -11.61
N THR A 66 6.51 3.42 -12.72
CA THR A 66 5.10 3.65 -13.03
C THR A 66 4.78 3.00 -14.37
N GLY A 67 3.52 2.71 -14.64
CA GLY A 67 3.11 2.16 -15.93
C GLY A 67 1.74 1.50 -15.88
N TYR A 68 1.43 0.79 -16.95
CA TYR A 68 0.21 0.02 -17.12
C TYR A 68 0.54 -1.42 -17.56
N ASN A 69 -0.22 -2.38 -17.11
CA ASN A 69 -0.37 -3.70 -17.70
C ASN A 69 -1.78 -4.24 -17.45
N GLU A 70 -2.21 -5.22 -18.24
CA GLU A 70 -3.56 -5.76 -18.21
C GLU A 70 -4.00 -6.29 -16.84
N ARG A 71 -3.05 -6.76 -16.02
CA ARG A 71 -3.35 -7.30 -14.70
C ARG A 71 -3.40 -6.25 -13.62
N ALA A 72 -2.35 -5.42 -13.50
CA ALA A 72 -2.23 -4.42 -12.44
C ALA A 72 -3.00 -3.12 -12.75
N GLY A 73 -3.44 -2.94 -14.00
CA GLY A 73 -3.90 -1.63 -14.45
C GLY A 73 -2.77 -0.61 -14.39
N ASN A 74 -3.11 0.63 -14.15
CA ASN A 74 -2.14 1.67 -13.80
C ASN A 74 -1.52 1.36 -12.44
N TYR A 75 -0.19 1.44 -12.37
CA TYR A 75 0.52 1.09 -11.15
C TYR A 75 1.70 2.00 -10.83
N ILE A 76 2.01 2.06 -9.53
CA ILE A 76 3.19 2.75 -8.98
C ILE A 76 3.95 1.76 -8.09
N ARG A 77 5.30 1.81 -8.15
CA ARG A 77 6.20 1.11 -7.23
C ARG A 77 7.16 2.11 -6.60
N ILE A 78 7.25 2.13 -5.28
CA ILE A 78 8.11 3.03 -4.51
C ILE A 78 9.06 2.21 -3.67
N ALA A 79 10.37 2.47 -3.80
CA ALA A 79 11.36 1.95 -2.87
C ALA A 79 11.53 2.95 -1.72
N HIS A 80 11.50 2.43 -0.51
CA HIS A 80 11.66 3.19 0.72
C HIS A 80 13.07 3.03 1.28
N VAL A 81 13.26 2.27 2.34
CA VAL A 81 14.57 1.85 2.84
C VAL A 81 15.05 0.60 2.09
N PRO A 82 16.35 0.22 2.17
CA PRO A 82 16.87 -0.96 1.48
C PRO A 82 15.99 -2.20 1.69
N GLY A 83 15.57 -2.81 0.58
CA GLY A 83 14.76 -4.02 0.57
C GLY A 83 13.26 -3.82 0.74
N ILE A 84 12.74 -2.62 1.06
CA ILE A 84 11.31 -2.36 1.23
C ILE A 84 10.74 -1.62 0.03
N VAL A 85 9.69 -2.20 -0.57
CA VAL A 85 8.97 -1.64 -1.72
C VAL A 85 7.48 -1.67 -1.45
N SER A 86 6.81 -0.53 -1.63
CA SER A 86 5.35 -0.47 -1.73
C SER A 86 4.88 -0.49 -3.18
N ARG A 87 3.70 -1.07 -3.42
CA ARG A 87 3.07 -1.17 -4.73
C ARG A 87 1.61 -0.79 -4.64
N TYR A 88 1.17 0.01 -5.61
CA TYR A 88 -0.16 0.56 -5.73
C TYR A 88 -0.71 0.19 -7.10
N TYR A 89 -1.84 -0.50 -7.17
CA TYR A 89 -2.41 -1.01 -8.41
C TYR A 89 -3.86 -0.57 -8.60
N HIS A 90 -4.38 -0.78 -9.81
CA HIS A 90 -5.72 -0.44 -10.27
C HIS A 90 -6.02 1.06 -10.23
N LEU A 91 -4.95 1.90 -10.29
CA LEU A 91 -5.09 3.35 -10.21
C LEU A 91 -5.86 3.91 -11.42
N ASP A 92 -6.57 5.00 -11.20
CA ASP A 92 -7.15 5.81 -12.26
C ASP A 92 -6.07 6.70 -12.87
N THR A 93 -5.43 7.51 -12.03
CA THR A 93 -4.41 8.46 -12.44
C THR A 93 -3.09 8.22 -11.71
N ILE A 94 -1.97 8.39 -12.41
CA ILE A 94 -0.61 8.40 -11.86
C ILE A 94 -0.12 9.85 -11.86
N LEU A 95 0.26 10.38 -10.68
CA LEU A 95 0.67 11.77 -10.48
C LEU A 95 2.17 11.93 -10.21
N VAL A 96 2.95 10.86 -10.33
CA VAL A 96 4.40 10.84 -10.09
C VAL A 96 5.14 10.12 -11.21
N THR A 97 6.42 10.41 -11.35
CA THR A 97 7.30 9.84 -12.38
C THR A 97 8.44 9.03 -11.77
N PRO A 98 8.99 8.03 -12.49
CA PRO A 98 10.18 7.31 -12.05
C PRO A 98 11.34 8.26 -11.71
N GLY A 99 12.04 7.99 -10.60
CA GLY A 99 13.11 8.84 -10.05
C GLY A 99 12.61 9.90 -9.06
N GLN A 100 11.34 10.25 -9.06
CA GLN A 100 10.79 11.26 -8.16
C GLN A 100 10.90 10.81 -6.69
N GLN A 101 11.33 11.76 -5.83
CA GLN A 101 11.31 11.59 -4.39
C GLN A 101 9.90 11.88 -3.86
N VAL A 102 9.43 11.06 -2.95
CA VAL A 102 8.12 11.21 -2.30
C VAL A 102 8.28 11.20 -0.78
N ASN A 103 7.35 11.84 -0.10
CA ASN A 103 7.29 11.87 1.36
C ASN A 103 5.98 11.24 1.86
N PRO A 104 5.85 10.93 3.16
CA PRO A 104 4.61 10.43 3.73
C PRO A 104 3.45 11.38 3.45
N SER A 105 2.30 10.81 3.08
CA SER A 105 1.07 11.55 2.74
C SER A 105 1.12 12.39 1.46
N MET A 106 2.21 12.40 0.71
CA MET A 106 2.23 12.97 -0.64
C MET A 106 1.30 12.17 -1.55
N ILE A 107 0.35 12.85 -2.20
CA ILE A 107 -0.56 12.22 -3.16
C ILE A 107 0.25 11.81 -4.39
N ILE A 108 0.19 10.53 -4.74
CA ILE A 108 0.95 9.90 -5.83
C ILE A 108 0.06 9.44 -6.99
N GLY A 109 -1.25 9.39 -6.78
CA GLY A 109 -2.25 8.97 -7.76
C GLY A 109 -3.64 8.95 -7.16
N THR A 110 -4.58 8.39 -7.91
CA THR A 110 -5.97 8.24 -7.48
C THR A 110 -6.45 6.80 -7.64
N VAL A 111 -7.40 6.39 -6.80
CA VAL A 111 -8.06 5.07 -6.87
C VAL A 111 -8.82 4.96 -8.18
N GLY A 112 -8.76 3.79 -8.79
CA GLY A 112 -9.47 3.49 -10.04
C GLY A 112 -10.04 2.08 -10.09
N ASN A 113 -10.32 1.66 -11.33
CA ASN A 113 -10.83 0.32 -11.66
C ASN A 113 -10.15 -0.20 -12.93
N THR A 114 -8.83 0.05 -13.08
CA THR A 114 -8.06 -0.31 -14.27
C THR A 114 -7.45 -1.69 -14.15
N GLY A 115 -7.21 -2.35 -15.29
CA GLY A 115 -6.65 -3.70 -15.36
C GLY A 115 -7.63 -4.79 -14.92
N LEU A 116 -7.13 -5.88 -14.32
CA LEU A 116 -7.95 -6.99 -13.84
C LEU A 116 -8.59 -6.63 -12.49
N SER A 117 -9.69 -5.91 -12.53
CA SER A 117 -10.43 -5.42 -11.38
C SER A 117 -11.93 -5.58 -11.58
N THR A 118 -12.67 -5.91 -10.52
CA THR A 118 -14.12 -6.09 -10.53
C THR A 118 -14.89 -4.87 -10.00
N GLY A 119 -14.19 -3.85 -9.52
CA GLY A 119 -14.79 -2.63 -8.97
C GLY A 119 -13.74 -1.67 -8.47
N SER A 120 -14.10 -0.43 -8.21
CA SER A 120 -13.17 0.61 -7.79
C SER A 120 -12.52 0.28 -6.43
N HIS A 121 -11.21 0.08 -6.43
CA HIS A 121 -10.43 -0.21 -5.22
C HIS A 121 -8.95 0.10 -5.42
N LEU A 122 -8.23 0.28 -4.32
CA LEU A 122 -6.78 0.22 -4.28
C LEU A 122 -6.34 -1.20 -3.91
N HIS A 123 -5.58 -1.86 -4.78
CA HIS A 123 -4.77 -3.03 -4.39
C HIS A 123 -3.40 -2.55 -3.92
N PHE A 124 -3.09 -2.83 -2.66
CA PHE A 124 -1.88 -2.34 -2.01
C PHE A 124 -1.00 -3.49 -1.49
N GLU A 125 0.30 -3.46 -1.86
CA GLU A 125 1.30 -4.43 -1.37
C GLU A 125 2.45 -3.72 -0.67
N ILE A 126 3.01 -4.39 0.35
CA ILE A 126 4.34 -4.11 0.89
C ILE A 126 5.20 -5.37 0.69
N ARG A 127 6.42 -5.16 0.21
CA ARG A 127 7.38 -6.24 0.00
C ARG A 127 8.69 -5.95 0.72
N VAL A 128 9.25 -6.98 1.35
CA VAL A 128 10.57 -6.94 1.99
C VAL A 128 11.44 -8.01 1.33
N GLY A 129 12.56 -7.62 0.75
CA GLY A 129 13.42 -8.54 -0.02
C GLY A 129 12.70 -9.22 -1.19
N GLY A 130 11.67 -8.57 -1.78
CA GLY A 130 10.85 -9.15 -2.83
C GLY A 130 9.67 -10.02 -2.34
N VAL A 131 9.66 -10.44 -1.07
CA VAL A 131 8.59 -11.24 -0.47
C VAL A 131 7.43 -10.33 -0.05
N PRO A 132 6.18 -10.60 -0.48
CA PRO A 132 5.04 -9.84 -0.04
C PRO A 132 4.72 -10.13 1.43
N LEU A 133 4.42 -9.07 2.18
CA LEU A 133 4.01 -9.16 3.57
C LEU A 133 2.59 -8.62 3.75
N PRO A 134 1.89 -9.05 4.83
CA PRO A 134 0.60 -8.48 5.16
C PRO A 134 0.75 -6.97 5.43
N ALA A 135 0.44 -6.14 4.43
CA ALA A 135 0.58 -4.68 4.50
C ALA A 135 -0.14 -4.08 5.72
N TYR A 136 -1.22 -4.73 6.12
CA TYR A 136 -2.03 -4.40 7.27
C TYR A 136 -1.27 -4.45 8.61
N THR A 137 -0.35 -5.41 8.79
CA THR A 137 0.42 -5.53 10.06
C THR A 137 1.49 -4.47 10.20
N LEU A 138 2.02 -3.94 9.08
CA LEU A 138 3.02 -2.88 9.10
C LEU A 138 2.43 -1.48 9.32
N ILE A 139 1.13 -1.32 9.03
CA ILE A 139 0.39 -0.06 9.24
C ILE A 139 -0.22 0.01 10.66
N LEU A 140 -0.31 -1.12 11.36
CA LEU A 140 -0.91 -1.21 12.71
C LEU A 140 -0.18 -0.43 13.81
N PRO A 141 1.17 -0.33 13.87
CA PRO A 141 1.83 0.53 14.86
C PRO A 141 1.40 1.99 14.75
N GLY A 142 1.08 2.48 13.55
CA GLY A 142 0.49 3.80 13.33
C GLY A 142 -0.93 3.96 13.92
N ARG A 143 -1.62 2.87 14.26
CA ARG A 143 -2.97 2.91 14.83
C ARG A 143 -3.01 3.45 16.27
N LEU A 144 -1.96 3.24 17.05
CA LEU A 144 -1.83 3.80 18.42
C LEU A 144 -1.56 5.31 18.37
N LEU A 145 -0.80 5.80 17.39
CA LEU A 145 -0.54 7.22 17.16
C LEU A 145 -1.75 7.96 16.55
N ASN A 146 -2.55 7.27 15.74
CA ASN A 146 -3.71 7.86 15.05
C ASN A 146 -4.93 8.11 15.93
N ARG A 147 -4.97 7.59 17.18
CA ARG A 147 -6.01 7.94 18.14
C ARG A 147 -5.93 9.43 18.54
N ALA A 148 -4.76 10.02 18.45
CA ALA A 148 -4.53 11.45 18.72
C ALA A 148 -4.79 12.36 17.49
N THR A 149 -4.79 11.84 16.26
CA THR A 149 -4.88 12.62 15.00
C THR A 149 -6.23 12.52 14.29
N GLY A 150 -7.21 11.79 14.85
CA GLY A 150 -8.56 11.69 14.28
C GLY A 150 -8.70 10.89 12.97
N TYR A 151 -7.66 10.22 12.51
CA TYR A 151 -7.73 9.35 11.32
C TYR A 151 -8.64 8.15 11.58
N ARG A 152 -9.80 8.10 10.89
CA ARG A 152 -10.70 6.94 10.92
C ARG A 152 -10.13 5.84 10.03
N PHE A 153 -9.65 4.75 10.65
CA PHE A 153 -9.29 3.52 9.97
C PHE A 153 -10.54 2.67 9.67
N PHE A 154 -10.50 2.01 8.52
CA PHE A 154 -11.44 1.05 7.96
C PHE A 154 -12.51 0.51 8.94
N ARG A 155 -13.79 0.68 8.61
CA ARG A 155 -14.83 -0.20 9.11
C ARG A 155 -14.61 -1.58 8.45
N SER A 156 -14.39 -2.62 9.25
CA SER A 156 -14.61 -3.97 8.78
C SER A 156 -16.11 -4.10 8.53
N THR A 157 -16.51 -4.35 7.30
CA THR A 157 -17.87 -4.80 7.04
C THR A 157 -18.00 -6.18 7.66
N GLY A 158 -18.80 -6.27 8.72
CA GLY A 158 -19.58 -7.37 9.22
C GLY A 158 -18.89 -8.72 9.29
N GLU A 159 -18.65 -9.13 10.53
CA GLU A 159 -19.05 -10.51 10.87
C GLU A 159 -20.50 -10.46 11.34
N PRO A 160 -21.29 -11.53 11.00
CA PRO A 160 -22.64 -11.67 11.50
C PRO A 160 -22.66 -11.84 13.03
#